data_8856e4aff8430ffacdf5c96cb1c013b3
#
_entry.id   8856e4aff8430ffacdf5c96cb1c013b3
#
_cell.length_a   1.000
_cell.length_b   1.000
_cell.length_c   1.000
_cell.angle_alpha   90.00
_cell.angle_beta   90.00
_cell.angle_gamma   90.00
#
_symmetry.space_group_name_H-M   'P 1'
#
loop_
_entity.id
_entity.type
_entity.pdbx_description
1 polymer ?
#
loop_
_entity_poly.entity_id
_entity_poly.type
_entity_poly.pdbx_seq_one_letter_code
_entity_poly.pdbx_strand_id
1 'polypeptide(L)'
;MFDKKAIEFLKNLTESFGPSGFEREPAGIVKEYMKSYSDDVVMDKLGSIVFVAKGQAEKPRVLLAGHIDEVGFVVSGIDENSGFLTFNPVGGWWDQVLLSQKVVIRTAKGDVQGVIA
;
A
#
# COMPACT_ATOMS: atom_id res chain seq x y z
N MET A 1 -17.62 4.19 18.14
CA MET A 1 -17.05 2.83 17.94
C MET A 1 -17.15 2.55 16.46
N PHE A 2 -16.05 2.10 15.80
CA PHE A 2 -16.11 1.73 14.38
C PHE A 2 -17.05 0.54 14.19
N ASP A 3 -17.80 0.53 13.10
CA ASP A 3 -18.62 -0.61 12.72
C ASP A 3 -17.76 -1.77 12.18
N LYS A 4 -18.37 -2.96 12.04
CA LYS A 4 -17.64 -4.15 11.56
C LYS A 4 -17.07 -3.96 10.16
N LYS A 5 -17.78 -3.24 9.28
CA LYS A 5 -17.36 -2.98 7.91
C LYS A 5 -16.11 -2.10 7.86
N ALA A 6 -16.05 -1.07 8.72
CA ALA A 6 -14.88 -0.20 8.81
C ALA A 6 -13.66 -0.94 9.38
N ILE A 7 -13.85 -1.83 10.37
CA ILE A 7 -12.77 -2.65 10.92
C ILE A 7 -12.23 -3.63 9.86
N GLU A 8 -13.11 -4.29 9.12
CA GLU A 8 -12.74 -5.21 8.05
C GLU A 8 -11.99 -4.48 6.93
N PHE A 9 -12.48 -3.30 6.53
CA PHE A 9 -11.78 -2.44 5.57
C PHE A 9 -10.37 -2.10 6.04
N LEU A 10 -10.22 -1.62 7.28
CA LEU A 10 -8.92 -1.28 7.84
C LEU A 10 -7.97 -2.49 7.86
N LYS A 11 -8.48 -3.65 8.27
CA LYS A 11 -7.69 -4.89 8.27
C LYS A 11 -7.22 -5.24 6.86
N ASN A 12 -8.13 -5.29 5.89
CA ASN A 12 -7.79 -5.63 4.52
C ASN A 12 -6.78 -4.64 3.91
N LEU A 13 -6.90 -3.36 4.25
CA LEU A 13 -6.00 -2.32 3.79
C LEU A 13 -4.58 -2.50 4.38
N THR A 14 -4.50 -2.73 5.69
CA THR A 14 -3.20 -2.87 6.39
C THR A 14 -2.51 -4.21 6.14
N GLU A 15 -3.23 -5.22 5.67
CA GLU A 15 -2.69 -6.53 5.30
C GLU A 15 -2.40 -6.65 3.80
N SER A 16 -2.76 -5.63 2.99
CA SER A 16 -2.51 -5.63 1.55
C SER A 16 -1.05 -5.32 1.23
N PHE A 17 -0.56 -5.84 0.10
CA PHE A 17 0.78 -5.55 -0.39
C PHE A 17 0.79 -4.22 -1.14
N GLY A 18 1.52 -3.23 -0.62
CA GLY A 18 1.51 -1.88 -1.17
C GLY A 18 2.73 -1.02 -0.90
N PRO A 19 3.99 -1.49 -1.12
CA PRO A 19 5.13 -0.59 -1.07
C PRO A 19 5.03 0.54 -2.10
N SER A 20 5.69 1.67 -1.84
CA SER A 20 5.69 2.84 -2.74
C SER A 20 6.04 2.43 -4.19
N GLY A 21 5.19 2.80 -5.14
CA GLY A 21 5.26 2.40 -6.54
C GLY A 21 4.52 1.09 -6.87
N PHE A 22 4.00 0.38 -5.87
CA PHE A 22 3.27 -0.87 -6.02
C PHE A 22 1.91 -0.85 -5.32
N GLU A 23 1.30 0.32 -5.17
CA GLU A 23 0.08 0.57 -4.39
C GLU A 23 -1.21 0.07 -5.07
N ARG A 24 -1.11 -0.73 -6.11
CA ARG A 24 -2.27 -1.18 -6.90
C ARG A 24 -3.30 -1.95 -6.07
N GLU A 25 -2.84 -2.79 -5.16
CA GLU A 25 -3.70 -3.61 -4.31
C GLU A 25 -4.43 -2.75 -3.26
N PRO A 26 -3.75 -1.96 -2.40
CA PRO A 26 -4.44 -1.07 -1.46
C PRO A 26 -5.32 -0.03 -2.16
N ALA A 27 -4.90 0.52 -3.30
CA ALA A 27 -5.72 1.43 -4.10
C ALA A 27 -7.04 0.79 -4.55
N GLY A 28 -7.02 -0.49 -4.95
CA GLY A 28 -8.21 -1.25 -5.29
C GLY A 28 -9.16 -1.43 -4.10
N ILE A 29 -8.62 -1.73 -2.92
CA ILE A 29 -9.39 -1.90 -1.67
C ILE A 29 -10.06 -0.58 -1.28
N VAL A 30 -9.32 0.53 -1.29
CA VAL A 30 -9.85 1.87 -0.98
C VAL A 30 -10.93 2.25 -1.98
N LYS A 31 -10.69 2.04 -3.27
CA LYS A 31 -11.66 2.35 -4.33
C LYS A 31 -12.97 1.62 -4.14
N GLU A 32 -12.94 0.33 -3.85
CA GLU A 32 -14.15 -0.46 -3.64
C GLU A 32 -14.91 -0.02 -2.38
N TYR A 33 -14.20 0.25 -1.28
CA TYR A 33 -14.83 0.72 -0.05
C TYR A 33 -15.49 2.09 -0.23
N MET A 34 -14.80 3.03 -0.87
CA MET A 34 -15.25 4.42 -1.05
C MET A 34 -16.33 4.61 -2.12
N LYS A 35 -16.56 3.61 -2.96
CA LYS A 35 -17.53 3.66 -4.07
C LYS A 35 -18.95 4.06 -3.64
N SER A 36 -19.37 3.66 -2.44
CA SER A 36 -20.69 3.98 -1.89
C SER A 36 -20.74 5.33 -1.15
N TYR A 37 -19.60 6.02 -1.00
CA TYR A 37 -19.48 7.27 -0.25
C TYR A 37 -19.05 8.46 -1.12
N SER A 38 -18.87 8.25 -2.41
CA SER A 38 -18.40 9.29 -3.33
C SER A 38 -19.31 9.41 -4.54
N ASP A 39 -19.49 10.64 -5.00
CA ASP A 39 -20.25 10.96 -6.21
C ASP A 39 -19.37 10.81 -7.47
N ASP A 40 -18.05 11.01 -7.32
CA ASP A 40 -17.10 10.95 -8.41
C ASP A 40 -15.73 10.45 -7.92
N VAL A 41 -14.95 9.82 -8.80
CA VAL A 41 -13.62 9.29 -8.50
C VAL A 41 -12.67 9.75 -9.60
N VAL A 42 -11.64 10.47 -9.22
CA VAL A 42 -10.59 10.97 -10.11
C VAL A 42 -9.28 10.24 -9.79
N MET A 43 -8.60 9.78 -10.81
CA MET A 43 -7.28 9.15 -10.67
C MET A 43 -6.28 9.86 -11.56
N ASP A 44 -5.06 10.04 -11.08
CA ASP A 44 -3.95 10.55 -11.89
C ASP A 44 -3.06 9.40 -12.43
N LYS A 45 -2.04 9.77 -13.18
CA LYS A 45 -1.09 8.79 -13.76
C LYS A 45 -0.05 8.27 -12.75
N LEU A 46 0.04 8.88 -11.59
CA LEU A 46 0.96 8.48 -10.52
C LEU A 46 0.29 7.52 -9.52
N GLY A 47 -1.02 7.27 -9.68
CA GLY A 47 -1.75 6.36 -8.82
C GLY A 47 -2.54 7.04 -7.70
N SER A 48 -2.51 8.39 -7.60
CA SER A 48 -3.35 9.10 -6.64
C SER A 48 -4.83 8.90 -6.95
N ILE A 49 -5.64 8.71 -5.91
CA ILE A 49 -7.09 8.55 -6.04
C ILE A 49 -7.77 9.64 -5.22
N VAL A 50 -8.66 10.37 -5.84
CA VAL A 50 -9.48 11.39 -5.19
C VAL A 50 -10.94 10.97 -5.25
N PHE A 51 -11.57 10.89 -4.10
CA PHE A 51 -13.01 10.65 -3.96
C PHE A 51 -13.70 11.97 -3.67
N VAL A 52 -14.67 12.33 -4.50
CA VAL A 52 -15.39 13.59 -4.38
C VAL A 52 -16.77 13.30 -3.79
N ALA A 53 -17.08 13.91 -2.66
CA ALA A 53 -18.42 13.96 -2.09
C ALA A 53 -18.95 15.39 -2.22
N LYS A 54 -20.04 15.54 -2.95
CA LYS A 54 -20.66 16.85 -3.20
C LYS A 54 -21.48 17.29 -1.99
N GLY A 55 -21.20 18.49 -1.50
CA GLY A 55 -22.00 19.13 -0.47
C GLY A 55 -23.21 19.88 -1.03
N GLN A 56 -24.05 20.44 -0.15
CA GLN A 56 -25.21 21.28 -0.53
C GLN A 56 -24.78 22.65 -1.07
N ALA A 57 -23.57 23.11 -0.77
CA ALA A 57 -23.00 24.37 -1.22
C ALA A 57 -21.65 24.14 -1.92
N GLU A 58 -21.29 25.04 -2.84
CA GLU A 58 -20.01 24.97 -3.54
C GLU A 58 -18.80 25.27 -2.64
N LYS A 59 -19.00 25.99 -1.57
CA LYS A 59 -17.96 26.40 -0.61
C LYS A 59 -18.47 26.29 0.83
N PRO A 60 -17.59 26.01 1.80
CA PRO A 60 -16.16 25.72 1.63
C PRO A 60 -15.91 24.36 0.99
N ARG A 61 -14.78 24.20 0.30
CA ARG A 61 -14.26 22.89 -0.14
C ARG A 61 -13.21 22.42 0.85
N VAL A 62 -13.32 21.18 1.29
CA VAL A 62 -12.39 20.54 2.24
C VAL A 62 -11.68 19.41 1.53
N LEU A 63 -10.34 19.37 1.62
CA LEU A 63 -9.52 18.27 1.16
C LEU A 63 -8.97 17.51 2.36
N LEU A 64 -9.26 16.22 2.45
CA LEU A 64 -8.61 15.29 3.36
C LEU A 64 -7.58 14.51 2.56
N ALA A 65 -6.31 14.63 2.93
CA ALA A 65 -5.21 13.94 2.25
C ALA A 65 -4.56 12.92 3.16
N GLY A 66 -4.23 11.76 2.62
CA GLY A 66 -3.52 10.69 3.30
C GLY A 66 -2.78 9.84 2.28
N HIS A 67 -1.79 9.05 2.73
CA HIS A 67 -1.09 8.09 1.88
C HIS A 67 -1.57 6.66 2.17
N ILE A 68 -1.40 5.77 1.20
CA ILE A 68 -1.79 4.35 1.27
C ILE A 68 -0.62 3.39 1.06
N ASP A 69 0.55 3.94 0.71
CA ASP A 69 1.76 3.14 0.56
C ASP A 69 2.38 2.80 1.91
N GLU A 70 3.12 1.73 1.93
CA GLU A 70 3.90 1.26 3.06
C GLU A 70 5.40 1.26 2.73
N VAL A 71 6.24 1.21 3.75
CA VAL A 71 7.67 0.97 3.58
C VAL A 71 7.91 -0.46 3.11
N GLY A 72 8.93 -0.66 2.30
CA GLY A 72 9.24 -1.99 1.77
C GLY A 72 10.64 -2.07 1.20
N PHE A 73 10.85 -3.06 0.33
CA PHE A 73 12.12 -3.30 -0.34
C PHE A 73 11.89 -3.66 -1.80
N VAL A 74 12.85 -3.29 -2.65
CA VAL A 74 12.88 -3.71 -4.06
C VAL A 74 14.09 -4.60 -4.26
N VAL A 75 13.86 -5.83 -4.74
CA VAL A 75 14.94 -6.76 -5.09
C VAL A 75 15.75 -6.15 -6.23
N SER A 76 17.06 -6.01 -6.01
CA SER A 76 18.01 -5.45 -6.97
C SER A 76 18.89 -6.50 -7.65
N GLY A 77 18.97 -7.70 -7.08
CA GLY A 77 19.76 -8.77 -7.66
C GLY A 77 19.54 -10.12 -6.97
N ILE A 78 20.01 -11.17 -7.63
CA ILE A 78 20.04 -12.55 -7.12
C ILE A 78 21.46 -13.05 -7.32
N ASP A 79 22.10 -13.48 -6.24
CA ASP A 79 23.40 -14.17 -6.34
C ASP A 79 23.13 -15.62 -6.74
N GLU A 80 23.53 -15.98 -7.95
CA GLU A 80 23.31 -17.32 -8.53
C GLU A 80 24.05 -18.44 -7.76
N ASN A 81 25.13 -18.11 -7.05
CA ASN A 81 25.91 -19.11 -6.33
C ASN A 81 25.32 -19.42 -4.95
N SER A 82 24.91 -18.41 -4.23
CA SER A 82 24.38 -18.55 -2.86
C SER A 82 22.86 -18.60 -2.81
N GLY A 83 22.19 -18.08 -3.84
CA GLY A 83 20.73 -17.90 -3.87
C GLY A 83 20.23 -16.71 -3.04
N PHE A 84 21.13 -15.93 -2.45
CA PHE A 84 20.74 -14.74 -1.72
C PHE A 84 20.21 -13.66 -2.64
N LEU A 85 19.18 -12.93 -2.14
CA LEU A 85 18.64 -11.75 -2.80
C LEU A 85 19.31 -10.51 -2.22
N THR A 86 19.71 -9.60 -3.10
CA THR A 86 20.06 -8.23 -2.71
C THR A 86 18.87 -7.32 -2.97
N PHE A 87 18.68 -6.30 -2.12
CA PHE A 87 17.54 -5.42 -2.20
C PHE A 87 17.91 -3.99 -1.79
N ASN A 88 17.12 -3.04 -2.25
CA ASN A 88 17.19 -1.64 -1.83
C ASN A 88 15.96 -1.28 -1.00
N PRO A 89 16.11 -0.46 0.06
CA PRO A 89 14.98 -0.01 0.84
C PRO A 89 14.11 0.98 0.06
N VAL A 90 12.81 0.92 0.29
CA VAL A 90 11.80 1.87 -0.16
C VAL A 90 11.14 2.48 1.07
N GLY A 91 11.23 3.80 1.19
CA GLY A 91 10.82 4.50 2.40
C GLY A 91 11.92 4.55 3.47
N GLY A 92 11.57 5.08 4.64
CA GLY A 92 12.51 5.22 5.76
C GLY A 92 12.58 3.97 6.63
N TRP A 93 13.75 3.38 6.72
CA TRP A 93 14.01 2.21 7.55
C TRP A 93 15.03 2.51 8.66
N TRP A 94 14.86 1.86 9.78
CA TRP A 94 15.84 1.79 10.84
C TRP A 94 16.60 0.46 10.71
N ASP A 95 17.78 0.50 10.12
CA ASP A 95 18.54 -0.69 9.70
C ASP A 95 18.81 -1.68 10.85
N GLN A 96 18.97 -1.17 12.09
CA GLN A 96 19.25 -2.02 13.24
C GLN A 96 18.14 -3.03 13.56
N VAL A 97 16.90 -2.78 13.12
CA VAL A 97 15.78 -3.70 13.41
C VAL A 97 15.48 -4.65 12.28
N LEU A 98 16.19 -4.57 11.16
CA LEU A 98 15.91 -5.37 9.96
C LEU A 98 16.41 -6.82 10.06
N LEU A 99 17.53 -7.03 10.72
CA LEU A 99 18.14 -8.34 10.82
C LEU A 99 17.18 -9.38 11.44
N SER A 100 17.07 -10.53 10.82
CA SER A 100 16.17 -11.62 11.20
C SER A 100 14.67 -11.37 11.03
N GLN A 101 14.28 -10.24 10.42
CA GLN A 101 12.88 -9.99 10.12
C GLN A 101 12.37 -10.87 8.98
N LYS A 102 11.15 -11.36 9.14
CA LYS A 102 10.44 -12.07 8.07
C LYS A 102 9.89 -11.07 7.07
N VAL A 103 10.03 -11.39 5.80
CA VAL A 103 9.51 -10.59 4.70
C VAL A 103 8.70 -11.46 3.74
N VAL A 104 7.77 -10.83 3.05
CA VAL A 104 7.04 -11.43 1.93
C VAL A 104 7.61 -10.86 0.64
N ILE A 105 8.05 -11.74 -0.25
CA ILE A 105 8.62 -11.39 -1.54
C ILE A 105 7.56 -11.67 -2.61
N ARG A 106 7.01 -10.62 -3.22
CA ARG A 106 6.05 -10.74 -4.30
C ARG A 106 6.75 -11.12 -5.60
N THR A 107 6.35 -12.22 -6.21
CA THR A 107 6.89 -12.68 -7.50
C THR A 107 5.79 -12.91 -8.52
N ALA A 108 6.16 -13.04 -9.80
CA ALA A 108 5.20 -13.38 -10.86
C ALA A 108 4.52 -14.75 -10.68
N LYS A 109 5.09 -15.63 -9.86
CA LYS A 109 4.57 -16.98 -9.58
C LYS A 109 3.85 -17.07 -8.22
N GLY A 110 3.74 -15.97 -7.49
CA GLY A 110 3.15 -15.89 -6.15
C GLY A 110 4.15 -15.39 -5.10
N ASP A 111 3.68 -15.34 -3.87
CA ASP A 111 4.44 -14.81 -2.75
C ASP A 111 5.36 -15.86 -2.15
N VAL A 112 6.59 -15.46 -1.82
CA VAL A 112 7.62 -16.29 -1.19
C VAL A 112 7.98 -15.67 0.16
N GLN A 113 8.15 -16.51 1.17
CA GLN A 113 8.63 -16.06 2.48
C GLN A 113 10.16 -15.97 2.48
N GLY A 114 10.68 -14.89 3.04
CA GLY A 114 12.12 -14.66 3.21
C GLY A 114 12.45 -14.21 4.61
N VAL A 115 13.73 -14.16 4.91
CA VAL A 115 14.30 -13.60 6.15
C VAL A 115 15.47 -12.72 5.76
N ILE A 116 15.54 -11.54 6.38
CA ILE A 116 16.68 -10.62 6.18
C ILE A 116 17.88 -11.13 6.97
N ALA A 117 19.01 -11.29 6.32
CA ALA A 117 20.27 -11.77 6.86
C ALA A 117 21.37 -10.72 6.75
#